data_564622f407420bd32258468a17e41bd1
#
_entry.id   564622f407420bd32258468a17e41bd1
#
_cell.length_a   1.000
_cell.length_b   1.000
_cell.length_c   1.000
_cell.angle_alpha   90.00
_cell.angle_beta   90.00
_cell.angle_gamma   90.00
#
_symmetry.space_group_name_H-M   'P 1'
#
loop_
_entity.id
_entity.type
_entity.pdbx_description
1 polymer ?
#
loop_
_entity_poly.entity_id
_entity_poly.type
_entity_poly.pdbx_seq_one_letter_code
_entity_poly.pdbx_strand_id
1 'polypeptide(L)'
;ASYSAGQKPLLSRLKPFQGPKLYDAASPQTNRAGVFASDQFGVLLDRTNRVGLLAGFLSQQNHFGHVVLKPGKPDAISIQAAGDRAVLTTGRTISTDWLVVEFLDLNDPDPLKGYLQEVGRENKVRISNHIPSGWCSWYHYFTGITPDVIRMNLDVLTARRDELPLDCVQIDDGYESVVGDWLDTKHRFFAQMDVLAEEIKEQGYKPGLWIAPFIVHPGSRIYKEHPEWLIRDEKGKVVNAGWNWNRF
;
A
#
# COMPACT_ATOMS: atom_id res chain seq x y z
N ALA A 1 0.54 2.21 15.67
CA ALA A 1 1.34 2.05 16.89
C ALA A 1 0.55 2.58 18.09
N SER A 2 0.54 1.87 19.23
CA SER A 2 -0.16 2.31 20.44
C SER A 2 0.86 2.68 21.53
N TYR A 3 0.58 3.77 22.23
CA TYR A 3 1.35 4.23 23.38
C TYR A 3 0.40 4.53 24.56
N SER A 4 0.72 4.04 25.72
CA SER A 4 -0.01 4.34 26.95
C SER A 4 0.85 5.21 27.87
N ALA A 5 0.32 6.31 28.38
CA ALA A 5 1.03 7.18 29.31
C ALA A 5 1.53 6.38 30.52
N GLY A 6 2.77 6.57 30.93
CA GLY A 6 3.40 5.84 32.05
C GLY A 6 4.00 4.48 31.67
N GLN A 7 3.78 3.97 30.45
CA GLN A 7 4.47 2.78 29.92
C GLN A 7 5.49 3.15 28.86
N LYS A 8 6.60 2.39 28.78
CA LYS A 8 7.52 2.55 27.65
C LYS A 8 6.79 2.23 26.37
N PRO A 9 6.85 3.06 25.33
CA PRO A 9 6.23 2.81 24.06
C PRO A 9 6.58 1.43 23.53
N LEU A 10 5.60 0.70 22.98
CA LEU A 10 5.81 -0.63 22.41
C LEU A 10 6.98 -0.62 21.40
N LEU A 11 6.99 0.39 20.52
CA LEU A 11 8.04 0.56 19.51
C LEU A 11 9.41 0.88 20.09
N SER A 12 9.51 1.37 21.33
CA SER A 12 10.81 1.55 21.99
C SER A 12 11.44 0.22 22.46
N ARG A 13 10.63 -0.84 22.53
CA ARG A 13 11.07 -2.20 22.89
C ARG A 13 11.31 -3.08 21.66
N LEU A 14 10.74 -2.72 20.52
CA LEU A 14 10.97 -3.42 19.26
C LEU A 14 12.30 -2.93 18.68
N LYS A 15 13.10 -3.86 18.17
CA LYS A 15 14.25 -3.46 17.34
C LYS A 15 13.71 -2.67 16.18
N PRO A 16 14.38 -1.57 15.78
CA PRO A 16 14.02 -0.85 14.56
C PRO A 16 13.89 -1.84 13.41
N PHE A 17 12.88 -1.66 12.57
CA PHE A 17 12.74 -2.43 11.35
C PHE A 17 14.04 -2.28 10.55
N GLN A 18 14.77 -3.38 10.37
CA GLN A 18 16.07 -3.38 9.68
C GLN A 18 15.91 -3.56 8.16
N GLY A 19 14.73 -3.30 7.63
CA GLY A 19 14.53 -3.23 6.19
C GLY A 19 15.31 -2.07 5.58
N PRO A 20 15.62 -2.12 4.29
CA PRO A 20 16.23 -1.00 3.60
C PRO A 20 15.35 0.24 3.79
N LYS A 21 15.98 1.40 3.82
CA LYS A 21 15.32 2.70 3.93
C LYS A 21 14.47 2.93 2.68
N LEU A 22 13.21 2.51 2.75
CA LEU A 22 12.31 2.55 1.61
C LEU A 22 11.90 3.97 1.22
N TYR A 23 11.91 4.92 2.16
CA TYR A 23 11.32 6.24 1.93
C TYR A 23 12.05 7.32 2.74
N ASP A 24 13.28 7.61 2.40
CA ASP A 24 13.99 8.75 3.03
C ASP A 24 13.33 10.09 2.74
N ALA A 25 12.56 10.21 1.66
CA ALA A 25 11.91 11.44 1.25
C ALA A 25 10.47 11.59 1.76
N ALA A 26 9.70 10.51 1.82
CA ALA A 26 8.28 10.55 2.14
C ALA A 26 7.94 10.13 3.58
N SER A 27 8.78 9.37 4.24
CA SER A 27 8.53 8.90 5.61
C SER A 27 9.61 9.40 6.57
N PRO A 28 9.44 10.58 7.12
CA PRO A 28 10.51 11.31 7.80
C PRO A 28 10.82 10.74 9.15
N GLN A 29 11.07 9.56 9.50
CA GLN A 29 11.56 9.17 10.83
C GLN A 29 10.84 8.00 11.53
N THR A 30 10.35 7.04 10.79
CA THR A 30 9.66 5.88 11.36
C THR A 30 10.53 4.99 12.25
N ASN A 31 11.85 5.19 12.29
CA ASN A 31 12.80 4.24 12.88
C ASN A 31 13.45 4.70 14.18
N ARG A 32 12.98 5.78 14.83
CA ARG A 32 13.53 6.25 16.09
C ARG A 32 12.68 5.81 17.27
N ALA A 33 13.31 5.26 18.31
CA ALA A 33 12.60 4.94 19.55
C ALA A 33 11.92 6.20 20.13
N GLY A 34 10.63 6.08 20.48
CA GLY A 34 9.83 7.19 21.02
C GLY A 34 9.30 8.19 19.98
N VAL A 35 9.51 7.93 18.69
CA VAL A 35 8.89 8.67 17.60
C VAL A 35 7.95 7.74 16.86
N PHE A 36 6.70 8.18 16.64
CA PHE A 36 5.67 7.42 15.93
C PHE A 36 5.24 8.26 14.73
N ALA A 37 5.47 7.75 13.55
CA ALA A 37 5.01 8.39 12.33
C ALA A 37 3.91 7.54 11.69
N SER A 38 2.93 8.20 11.14
CA SER A 38 1.84 7.58 10.38
C SER A 38 1.61 8.38 9.12
N ASP A 39 1.39 7.68 8.03
CA ASP A 39 0.97 8.30 6.79
C ASP A 39 -0.52 8.64 6.88
N GLN A 40 -0.88 9.79 6.31
CA GLN A 40 -2.22 10.33 6.22
C GLN A 40 -2.83 10.78 7.56
N PHE A 41 -2.91 9.95 8.59
CA PHE A 41 -3.46 10.35 9.90
C PHE A 41 -2.77 9.67 11.07
N GLY A 42 -2.91 10.29 12.25
CA GLY A 42 -2.45 9.73 13.52
C GLY A 42 -3.45 10.01 14.63
N VAL A 43 -3.48 9.12 15.62
CA VAL A 43 -4.38 9.25 16.77
C VAL A 43 -3.57 9.13 18.07
N LEU A 44 -3.77 10.08 18.98
CA LEU A 44 -3.27 10.05 20.34
C LEU A 44 -4.44 9.74 21.28
N LEU A 45 -4.31 8.72 22.12
CA LEU A 45 -5.40 8.26 22.99
C LEU A 45 -5.03 8.40 24.47
N ASP A 46 -5.92 9.00 25.26
CA ASP A 46 -5.97 8.88 26.71
C ASP A 46 -7.06 7.86 27.09
N ARG A 47 -6.62 6.64 27.39
CA ARG A 47 -7.53 5.55 27.75
C ARG A 47 -8.16 5.72 29.12
N THR A 48 -7.51 6.46 30.02
CA THR A 48 -8.03 6.70 31.37
C THR A 48 -9.22 7.63 31.34
N ASN A 49 -9.09 8.74 30.60
CA ASN A 49 -10.17 9.72 30.46
C ASN A 49 -11.10 9.41 29.29
N ARG A 50 -10.84 8.34 28.53
CA ARG A 50 -11.64 7.88 27.38
C ARG A 50 -11.80 8.96 26.29
N VAL A 51 -10.73 9.69 26.02
CA VAL A 51 -10.67 10.71 24.98
C VAL A 51 -9.49 10.48 24.04
N GLY A 52 -9.60 10.98 22.83
CA GLY A 52 -8.52 10.93 21.86
C GLY A 52 -8.39 12.25 21.09
N LEU A 53 -7.27 12.42 20.44
CA LEU A 53 -7.02 13.48 19.48
C LEU A 53 -6.60 12.83 18.17
N LEU A 54 -7.37 13.06 17.12
CA LEU A 54 -7.05 12.70 15.74
C LEU A 54 -6.50 13.92 15.02
N ALA A 55 -5.45 13.73 14.25
CA ALA A 55 -5.01 14.68 13.23
C ALA A 55 -4.79 13.92 11.93
N GLY A 56 -5.35 14.39 10.82
CA GLY A 56 -5.26 13.67 9.56
C GLY A 56 -5.61 14.50 8.34
N PHE A 57 -5.00 14.14 7.21
CA PHE A 57 -5.33 14.70 5.91
C PHE A 57 -6.52 13.95 5.31
N LEU A 58 -7.37 14.68 4.58
CA LEU A 58 -8.55 14.08 3.93
C LEU A 58 -8.21 13.42 2.59
N SER A 59 -7.10 13.85 1.95
CA SER A 59 -6.62 13.27 0.70
C SER A 59 -5.08 13.32 0.62
N GLN A 60 -4.52 12.74 -0.43
CA GLN A 60 -3.10 12.81 -0.81
C GLN A 60 -2.98 13.17 -2.30
N GLN A 61 -3.80 14.11 -2.76
CA GLN A 61 -3.84 14.51 -4.17
C GLN A 61 -2.69 15.44 -4.54
N ASN A 62 -2.27 16.31 -3.61
CA ASN A 62 -1.26 17.32 -3.86
C ASN A 62 0.07 17.04 -3.17
N HIS A 63 0.07 16.22 -2.11
CA HIS A 63 1.27 15.91 -1.34
C HIS A 63 1.06 14.65 -0.49
N PHE A 64 2.16 14.09 0.02
CA PHE A 64 2.10 13.05 1.05
C PHE A 64 1.97 13.69 2.44
N GLY A 65 0.87 13.38 3.12
CA GLY A 65 0.62 13.84 4.48
C GLY A 65 1.16 12.88 5.53
N HIS A 66 1.83 13.41 6.56
CA HIS A 66 2.37 12.63 7.68
C HIS A 66 1.97 13.24 9.01
N VAL A 67 1.67 12.39 9.99
CA VAL A 67 1.49 12.78 11.38
C VAL A 67 2.58 12.11 12.20
N VAL A 68 3.39 12.93 12.90
CA VAL A 68 4.49 12.46 13.73
C VAL A 68 4.19 12.76 15.19
N LEU A 69 4.20 11.74 16.02
CA LEU A 69 3.96 11.82 17.46
C LEU A 69 5.25 11.58 18.23
N LYS A 70 5.55 12.49 19.17
CA LYS A 70 6.73 12.43 20.05
C LYS A 70 6.27 12.63 21.51
N PRO A 71 5.65 11.64 22.14
CA PRO A 71 5.11 11.77 23.47
C PRO A 71 6.15 12.27 24.49
N GLY A 72 5.77 13.24 25.31
CA GLY A 72 6.65 13.84 26.34
C GLY A 72 7.61 14.92 25.81
N LYS A 73 7.43 15.41 24.61
CA LYS A 73 8.14 16.57 24.05
C LYS A 73 7.19 17.76 23.87
N PRO A 74 7.71 19.01 23.88
CA PRO A 74 6.89 20.19 23.63
C PRO A 74 6.18 20.18 22.25
N ASP A 75 6.86 19.61 21.25
CA ASP A 75 6.34 19.36 19.89
C ASP A 75 5.78 17.93 19.76
N ALA A 76 4.89 17.55 20.70
CA ALA A 76 4.39 16.18 20.81
C ALA A 76 3.69 15.69 19.53
N ILE A 77 3.06 16.60 18.79
CA ILE A 77 2.39 16.32 17.51
C ILE A 77 2.96 17.25 16.45
N SER A 78 3.40 16.68 15.34
CA SER A 78 3.85 17.41 14.17
C SER A 78 3.09 16.88 12.95
N ILE A 79 2.48 17.77 12.19
CA ILE A 79 1.74 17.44 10.97
C ILE A 79 2.52 18.01 9.80
N GLN A 80 2.82 17.19 8.83
CA GLN A 80 3.72 17.52 7.74
C GLN A 80 3.08 17.19 6.40
N ALA A 81 3.09 18.16 5.50
CA ALA A 81 2.76 17.98 4.09
C ALA A 81 4.08 17.93 3.31
N ALA A 82 4.42 16.76 2.76
CA ALA A 82 5.66 16.60 1.99
C ALA A 82 5.49 17.22 0.61
N GLY A 83 6.21 18.28 0.32
CA GLY A 83 6.11 19.01 -0.95
C GLY A 83 6.86 18.36 -2.11
N ASP A 84 7.37 17.15 -1.96
CA ASP A 84 8.09 16.38 -2.98
C ASP A 84 9.16 17.21 -3.74
N ARG A 85 9.90 18.02 -2.97
CA ARG A 85 10.93 18.95 -3.47
C ARG A 85 10.41 19.95 -4.52
N ALA A 86 9.10 20.24 -4.52
CA ALA A 86 8.53 21.24 -5.39
C ALA A 86 9.22 22.61 -5.15
N VAL A 87 9.63 23.24 -6.23
CA VAL A 87 10.26 24.58 -6.16
C VAL A 87 9.18 25.63 -6.04
N LEU A 88 9.18 26.34 -4.91
CA LEU A 88 8.31 27.50 -4.73
C LEU A 88 8.98 28.75 -5.28
N THR A 89 8.50 29.23 -6.39
CA THR A 89 8.98 30.49 -6.99
C THR A 89 8.22 31.68 -6.46
N THR A 90 8.85 32.89 -6.51
CA THR A 90 8.23 34.12 -6.06
C THR A 90 6.87 34.33 -6.72
N GLY A 91 5.86 34.64 -5.90
CA GLY A 91 4.49 34.89 -6.36
C GLY A 91 3.64 33.62 -6.61
N ARG A 92 4.20 32.42 -6.41
CA ARG A 92 3.42 31.15 -6.46
C ARG A 92 2.98 30.73 -5.07
N THR A 93 1.78 30.21 -4.99
CA THR A 93 1.20 29.57 -3.80
C THR A 93 1.08 28.06 -4.04
N ILE A 94 1.46 27.28 -3.07
CA ILE A 94 1.18 25.84 -3.03
C ILE A 94 0.19 25.60 -1.89
N SER A 95 -0.92 24.96 -2.19
CA SER A 95 -1.92 24.56 -1.19
C SER A 95 -1.70 23.10 -0.83
N THR A 96 -1.81 22.78 0.45
CA THR A 96 -1.86 21.40 0.93
C THR A 96 -3.27 20.84 0.76
N ASP A 97 -3.41 19.53 0.86
CA ASP A 97 -4.72 18.91 1.05
C ASP A 97 -5.32 19.32 2.40
N TRP A 98 -6.62 19.18 2.54
CA TRP A 98 -7.32 19.51 3.78
C TRP A 98 -6.85 18.67 4.95
N LEU A 99 -6.57 19.34 6.07
CA LEU A 99 -6.26 18.72 7.35
C LEU A 99 -7.46 18.85 8.29
N VAL A 100 -7.77 17.77 8.98
CA VAL A 100 -8.74 17.73 10.08
C VAL A 100 -8.00 17.46 11.38
N VAL A 101 -8.42 18.17 12.44
CA VAL A 101 -8.05 17.87 13.83
C VAL A 101 -9.34 17.71 14.60
N GLU A 102 -9.53 16.57 15.25
CA GLU A 102 -10.78 16.19 15.91
C GLU A 102 -10.51 15.56 17.28
N PHE A 103 -11.34 15.91 18.28
CA PHE A 103 -11.36 15.19 19.54
C PHE A 103 -12.29 13.98 19.43
N LEU A 104 -11.80 12.83 19.89
CA LEU A 104 -12.51 11.57 19.84
C LEU A 104 -13.08 11.22 21.21
N ASP A 105 -14.33 10.78 21.26
CA ASP A 105 -14.92 10.11 22.42
C ASP A 105 -14.69 8.61 22.27
N LEU A 106 -13.90 8.02 23.20
CA LEU A 106 -13.62 6.58 23.19
C LEU A 106 -14.75 5.75 23.82
N ASN A 107 -15.86 6.36 24.24
CA ASN A 107 -17.09 5.65 24.55
C ASN A 107 -17.92 5.37 23.29
N ASP A 108 -17.68 6.11 22.20
CA ASP A 108 -18.25 5.79 20.89
C ASP A 108 -17.65 4.46 20.40
N PRO A 109 -18.47 3.48 19.96
CA PRO A 109 -17.99 2.22 19.40
C PRO A 109 -17.22 2.41 18.06
N ASP A 110 -17.44 3.53 17.36
CA ASP A 110 -16.78 3.84 16.08
C ASP A 110 -16.26 5.30 16.04
N PRO A 111 -15.27 5.62 16.88
CA PRO A 111 -14.81 7.01 17.07
C PRO A 111 -14.13 7.61 15.84
N LEU A 112 -13.76 6.80 14.83
CA LEU A 112 -13.16 7.28 13.59
C LEU A 112 -14.17 7.51 12.47
N LYS A 113 -15.43 7.19 12.68
CA LYS A 113 -16.46 7.24 11.64
C LYS A 113 -16.57 8.61 10.98
N GLY A 114 -16.57 9.68 11.77
CA GLY A 114 -16.65 11.05 11.27
C GLY A 114 -15.52 11.37 10.30
N TYR A 115 -14.29 11.13 10.71
CA TYR A 115 -13.11 11.33 9.88
C TYR A 115 -13.14 10.49 8.60
N LEU A 116 -13.46 9.19 8.69
CA LEU A 116 -13.51 8.30 7.53
C LEU A 116 -14.61 8.70 6.53
N GLN A 117 -15.74 9.22 7.02
CA GLN A 117 -16.79 9.75 6.15
C GLN A 117 -16.32 11.01 5.39
N GLU A 118 -15.59 11.92 6.03
CA GLU A 118 -15.02 13.09 5.36
C GLU A 118 -13.95 12.70 4.33
N VAL A 119 -13.06 11.75 4.66
CA VAL A 119 -12.11 11.17 3.70
C VAL A 119 -12.86 10.58 2.50
N GLY A 120 -13.92 9.83 2.74
CA GLY A 120 -14.74 9.24 1.67
C GLY A 120 -15.40 10.31 0.79
N ARG A 121 -15.89 11.40 1.39
CA ARG A 121 -16.52 12.52 0.67
C ARG A 121 -15.49 13.27 -0.17
N GLU A 122 -14.36 13.64 0.40
CA GLU A 122 -13.28 14.36 -0.29
C GLU A 122 -12.77 13.58 -1.51
N ASN A 123 -12.59 12.27 -1.36
CA ASN A 123 -12.10 11.39 -2.43
C ASN A 123 -13.21 10.85 -3.34
N LYS A 124 -14.48 11.25 -3.15
CA LYS A 124 -15.63 10.76 -3.90
C LYS A 124 -15.71 9.24 -3.97
N VAL A 125 -15.41 8.60 -2.84
CA VAL A 125 -15.31 7.13 -2.73
C VAL A 125 -16.67 6.50 -3.03
N ARG A 126 -16.66 5.50 -3.89
CA ARG A 126 -17.81 4.62 -4.13
C ARG A 126 -17.61 3.35 -3.33
N ILE A 127 -18.40 3.19 -2.28
CA ILE A 127 -18.35 1.99 -1.42
C ILE A 127 -19.20 0.91 -2.07
N SER A 128 -18.61 -0.25 -2.31
CA SER A 128 -19.36 -1.45 -2.65
C SER A 128 -19.90 -2.09 -1.37
N ASN A 129 -21.13 -2.56 -1.41
CA ASN A 129 -21.70 -3.33 -0.30
C ASN A 129 -21.12 -4.76 -0.20
N HIS A 130 -20.38 -5.17 -1.20
CA HIS A 130 -19.73 -6.47 -1.27
C HIS A 130 -18.21 -6.29 -1.30
N ILE A 131 -17.53 -6.90 -0.33
CA ILE A 131 -16.07 -6.98 -0.28
C ILE A 131 -15.68 -8.29 -0.97
N PRO A 132 -15.00 -8.24 -2.14
CA PRO A 132 -14.64 -9.46 -2.84
C PRO A 132 -13.61 -10.26 -2.04
N SER A 133 -13.80 -11.57 -2.04
CA SER A 133 -12.84 -12.54 -1.51
C SER A 133 -12.25 -13.37 -2.65
N GLY A 134 -11.03 -13.89 -2.46
CA GLY A 134 -10.42 -14.65 -3.56
C GLY A 134 -9.26 -15.54 -3.13
N TRP A 135 -8.96 -16.47 -4.01
CA TRP A 135 -7.73 -17.24 -3.96
C TRP A 135 -6.63 -16.53 -4.77
N CYS A 136 -5.40 -16.56 -4.25
CA CYS A 136 -4.24 -15.96 -4.86
C CYS A 136 -3.08 -16.96 -4.88
N SER A 137 -2.40 -17.11 -6.01
CA SER A 137 -1.33 -18.10 -6.17
C SER A 137 -0.05 -17.76 -5.38
N TRP A 138 0.18 -16.50 -5.02
CA TRP A 138 1.46 -16.04 -4.46
C TRP A 138 1.85 -16.73 -3.16
N TYR A 139 0.95 -16.79 -2.19
CA TYR A 139 1.30 -17.21 -0.82
C TYR A 139 1.76 -18.64 -0.64
N HIS A 140 1.62 -19.47 -1.67
CA HIS A 140 2.08 -20.85 -1.65
C HIS A 140 3.09 -21.16 -2.76
N TYR A 141 2.83 -20.68 -3.96
CA TYR A 141 3.58 -21.06 -5.14
C TYR A 141 4.65 -20.05 -5.55
N PHE A 142 4.55 -18.79 -5.09
CA PHE A 142 5.42 -17.70 -5.50
C PHE A 142 5.52 -17.67 -7.04
N THR A 143 6.70 -17.40 -7.58
CA THR A 143 6.95 -17.38 -9.02
C THR A 143 6.99 -18.79 -9.66
N GLY A 144 6.77 -19.82 -8.88
CA GLY A 144 6.78 -21.23 -9.35
C GLY A 144 5.45 -21.71 -9.96
N ILE A 145 4.46 -20.85 -10.11
CA ILE A 145 3.14 -21.18 -10.67
C ILE A 145 3.22 -21.72 -12.11
N THR A 146 2.28 -22.61 -12.44
CA THR A 146 2.08 -23.13 -13.80
C THR A 146 0.57 -23.16 -14.11
N PRO A 147 0.17 -23.23 -15.39
CA PRO A 147 -1.24 -23.43 -15.76
C PRO A 147 -1.88 -24.63 -15.06
N ASP A 148 -1.18 -25.74 -14.96
CA ASP A 148 -1.70 -26.96 -14.32
C ASP A 148 -1.91 -26.78 -12.82
N VAL A 149 -1.01 -26.07 -12.14
CA VAL A 149 -1.19 -25.73 -10.72
C VAL A 149 -2.42 -24.86 -10.53
N ILE A 150 -2.67 -23.91 -11.43
CA ILE A 150 -3.86 -23.05 -11.35
C ILE A 150 -5.13 -23.88 -11.55
N ARG A 151 -5.17 -24.76 -12.56
CA ARG A 151 -6.30 -25.67 -12.81
C ARG A 151 -6.58 -26.60 -11.62
N MET A 152 -5.53 -27.21 -11.07
CA MET A 152 -5.64 -28.08 -9.90
C MET A 152 -6.29 -27.34 -8.70
N ASN A 153 -5.90 -26.10 -8.45
CA ASN A 153 -6.53 -25.32 -7.38
C ASN A 153 -7.95 -24.90 -7.75
N LEU A 154 -8.21 -24.55 -9.00
CA LEU A 154 -9.55 -24.19 -9.49
C LEU A 154 -10.54 -25.38 -9.32
N ASP A 155 -10.12 -26.59 -9.62
CA ASP A 155 -10.91 -27.80 -9.40
C ASP A 155 -11.28 -27.99 -7.93
N VAL A 156 -10.30 -27.81 -7.02
CA VAL A 156 -10.54 -27.92 -5.57
C VAL A 156 -11.47 -26.81 -5.08
N LEU A 157 -11.27 -25.58 -5.52
CA LEU A 157 -12.11 -24.45 -5.14
C LEU A 157 -13.57 -24.63 -5.63
N THR A 158 -13.73 -25.14 -6.83
CA THR A 158 -15.04 -25.43 -7.40
C THR A 158 -15.75 -26.57 -6.65
N ALA A 159 -15.05 -27.64 -6.33
CA ALA A 159 -15.60 -28.76 -5.57
C ALA A 159 -15.99 -28.37 -4.12
N ARG A 160 -15.38 -27.35 -3.56
CA ARG A 160 -15.60 -26.89 -2.18
C ARG A 160 -16.26 -25.50 -2.09
N ARG A 161 -17.00 -25.11 -3.11
CA ARG A 161 -17.59 -23.77 -3.21
C ARG A 161 -18.48 -23.39 -2.02
N ASP A 162 -19.25 -24.33 -1.51
CA ASP A 162 -20.13 -24.08 -0.36
C ASP A 162 -19.36 -23.81 0.94
N GLU A 163 -18.16 -24.39 1.05
CA GLU A 163 -17.26 -24.18 2.19
C GLU A 163 -16.38 -22.94 2.00
N LEU A 164 -16.03 -22.62 0.76
CA LEU A 164 -15.13 -21.54 0.36
C LEU A 164 -15.83 -20.64 -0.67
N PRO A 165 -16.75 -19.79 -0.24
CA PRO A 165 -17.50 -18.89 -1.13
C PRO A 165 -16.62 -17.73 -1.60
N LEU A 166 -15.75 -17.97 -2.57
CA LEU A 166 -14.84 -17.00 -3.13
C LEU A 166 -15.42 -16.35 -4.39
N ASP A 167 -15.03 -15.10 -4.65
CA ASP A 167 -15.45 -14.33 -5.82
C ASP A 167 -14.46 -14.44 -6.97
N CYS A 168 -13.15 -14.53 -6.66
CA CYS A 168 -12.12 -14.44 -7.67
C CYS A 168 -11.00 -15.47 -7.48
N VAL A 169 -10.32 -15.78 -8.58
CA VAL A 169 -9.10 -16.58 -8.64
C VAL A 169 -8.03 -15.71 -9.32
N GLN A 170 -7.00 -15.35 -8.57
CA GLN A 170 -5.94 -14.47 -9.02
C GLN A 170 -4.68 -15.24 -9.36
N ILE A 171 -4.20 -15.05 -10.58
CA ILE A 171 -2.86 -15.43 -11.00
C ILE A 171 -1.91 -14.30 -10.58
N ASP A 172 -1.00 -14.60 -9.65
CA ASP A 172 -0.03 -13.67 -9.13
C ASP A 172 1.29 -13.70 -9.91
N ASP A 173 2.33 -13.01 -9.41
CA ASP A 173 3.68 -12.95 -9.98
C ASP A 173 4.18 -14.34 -10.40
N GLY A 174 4.80 -14.43 -11.56
CA GLY A 174 5.41 -15.63 -12.06
C GLY A 174 4.90 -16.12 -13.42
N TYR A 175 3.89 -15.49 -13.99
CA TYR A 175 3.41 -15.77 -15.34
C TYR A 175 4.20 -15.01 -16.41
N GLU A 176 4.59 -13.76 -16.12
CA GLU A 176 5.32 -12.89 -17.03
C GLU A 176 6.76 -13.36 -17.22
N SER A 177 7.33 -13.06 -18.38
CA SER A 177 8.73 -13.40 -18.69
C SER A 177 9.70 -12.62 -17.81
N VAL A 178 9.42 -11.34 -17.63
CA VAL A 178 10.20 -10.38 -16.85
C VAL A 178 9.25 -9.28 -16.35
N VAL A 179 9.40 -8.86 -15.10
CA VAL A 179 8.62 -7.75 -14.54
C VAL A 179 8.80 -6.49 -15.37
N GLY A 180 7.68 -5.92 -15.82
CA GLY A 180 7.62 -4.80 -16.77
C GLY A 180 7.08 -5.22 -18.13
N ASP A 181 7.45 -6.39 -18.64
CA ASP A 181 6.97 -6.92 -19.91
C ASP A 181 5.71 -7.78 -19.70
N TRP A 182 4.63 -7.15 -19.24
CA TRP A 182 3.39 -7.82 -18.78
C TRP A 182 2.64 -8.60 -19.85
N LEU A 183 2.87 -8.31 -21.13
CA LEU A 183 2.26 -9.02 -22.25
C LEU A 183 3.13 -10.20 -22.74
N ASP A 184 4.36 -10.29 -22.27
CA ASP A 184 5.28 -11.37 -22.61
C ASP A 184 5.29 -12.40 -21.49
N THR A 185 4.71 -13.56 -21.73
CA THR A 185 4.62 -14.63 -20.73
C THR A 185 5.81 -15.59 -20.77
N LYS A 186 6.09 -16.26 -19.63
CA LYS A 186 7.01 -17.42 -19.64
C LYS A 186 6.49 -18.49 -20.60
N HIS A 187 7.40 -19.26 -21.19
CA HIS A 187 7.05 -20.31 -22.15
C HIS A 187 5.93 -21.25 -21.67
N ARG A 188 5.90 -21.59 -20.38
CA ARG A 188 4.85 -22.43 -19.78
C ARG A 188 3.46 -21.84 -19.79
N PHE A 189 3.35 -20.49 -19.91
CA PHE A 189 2.09 -19.74 -20.01
C PHE A 189 1.78 -19.29 -21.44
N PHE A 190 2.65 -19.59 -22.39
CA PHE A 190 2.45 -19.21 -23.79
C PHE A 190 1.09 -19.70 -24.30
N ALA A 191 0.29 -18.80 -24.84
CA ALA A 191 -1.08 -19.06 -25.33
C ALA A 191 -2.02 -19.73 -24.28
N GLN A 192 -1.77 -19.55 -22.97
CA GLN A 192 -2.57 -20.14 -21.91
C GLN A 192 -3.33 -19.11 -21.06
N MET A 193 -2.97 -17.83 -21.12
CA MET A 193 -3.53 -16.83 -20.19
C MET A 193 -5.00 -16.55 -20.47
N ASP A 194 -5.39 -16.43 -21.73
CA ASP A 194 -6.78 -16.28 -22.18
C ASP A 194 -7.59 -17.53 -21.87
N VAL A 195 -7.04 -18.72 -22.14
CA VAL A 195 -7.67 -20.00 -21.83
C VAL A 195 -7.94 -20.12 -20.34
N LEU A 196 -6.94 -19.84 -19.48
CA LEU A 196 -7.11 -19.86 -18.02
C LEU A 196 -8.17 -18.86 -17.54
N ALA A 197 -8.19 -17.66 -18.14
CA ALA A 197 -9.19 -16.67 -17.78
C ALA A 197 -10.61 -17.15 -18.11
N GLU A 198 -10.81 -17.81 -19.25
CA GLU A 198 -12.12 -18.39 -19.59
C GLU A 198 -12.47 -19.59 -18.71
N GLU A 199 -11.52 -20.52 -18.45
CA GLU A 199 -11.73 -21.64 -17.53
C GLU A 199 -12.15 -21.15 -16.12
N ILE A 200 -11.53 -20.08 -15.61
CA ILE A 200 -11.89 -19.46 -14.32
C ILE A 200 -13.33 -18.90 -14.37
N LYS A 201 -13.70 -18.22 -15.45
CA LYS A 201 -15.05 -17.67 -15.64
C LYS A 201 -16.11 -18.77 -15.76
N GLU A 202 -15.83 -19.83 -16.51
CA GLU A 202 -16.73 -20.98 -16.67
C GLU A 202 -17.02 -21.64 -15.32
N GLN A 203 -16.06 -21.64 -14.42
CA GLN A 203 -16.26 -22.09 -13.04
C GLN A 203 -16.96 -21.03 -12.17
N GLY A 204 -17.37 -19.88 -12.71
CA GLY A 204 -18.14 -18.84 -12.02
C GLY A 204 -17.31 -17.93 -11.12
N TYR A 205 -15.99 -17.91 -11.26
CA TYR A 205 -15.11 -16.96 -10.58
C TYR A 205 -14.72 -15.80 -11.50
N LYS A 206 -14.32 -14.68 -10.90
CA LYS A 206 -13.67 -13.58 -11.62
C LYS A 206 -12.18 -13.88 -11.78
N PRO A 207 -11.64 -13.88 -13.00
CA PRO A 207 -10.19 -14.01 -13.17
C PRO A 207 -9.49 -12.73 -12.72
N GLY A 208 -8.46 -12.88 -11.92
CA GLY A 208 -7.58 -11.80 -11.47
C GLY A 208 -6.16 -12.00 -11.99
N LEU A 209 -5.48 -10.90 -12.25
CA LEU A 209 -4.09 -10.90 -12.65
C LEU A 209 -3.31 -9.87 -11.84
N TRP A 210 -2.18 -10.29 -11.25
CA TRP A 210 -1.28 -9.37 -10.57
C TRP A 210 -0.38 -8.64 -11.56
N ILE A 211 -0.19 -7.35 -11.32
CA ILE A 211 0.81 -6.54 -12.01
C ILE A 211 1.45 -5.54 -11.03
N ALA A 212 2.67 -5.14 -11.29
CA ALA A 212 3.36 -4.05 -10.60
C ALA A 212 3.71 -2.92 -11.60
N PRO A 213 2.75 -2.06 -11.95
CA PRO A 213 2.88 -1.16 -13.11
C PRO A 213 3.92 -0.05 -12.92
N PHE A 214 4.41 0.17 -11.69
CA PHE A 214 5.36 1.24 -11.36
C PHE A 214 6.78 0.73 -11.12
N ILE A 215 7.05 -0.54 -11.38
CA ILE A 215 8.40 -1.11 -11.32
C ILE A 215 8.72 -1.86 -12.61
N VAL A 216 10.01 -1.91 -12.93
CA VAL A 216 10.51 -2.55 -14.15
C VAL A 216 11.87 -3.17 -13.89
N HIS A 217 12.06 -4.40 -14.38
CA HIS A 217 13.36 -5.07 -14.30
C HIS A 217 14.33 -4.54 -15.38
N PRO A 218 15.62 -4.30 -15.06
CA PRO A 218 16.59 -3.81 -16.03
C PRO A 218 16.77 -4.71 -17.27
N GLY A 219 16.41 -5.98 -17.16
CA GLY A 219 16.42 -6.92 -18.28
C GLY A 219 15.24 -6.83 -19.23
N SER A 220 14.16 -6.12 -18.84
CA SER A 220 12.94 -6.00 -19.63
C SER A 220 13.16 -5.19 -20.92
N ARG A 221 12.25 -5.38 -21.86
CA ARG A 221 12.21 -4.60 -23.10
C ARG A 221 11.83 -3.15 -22.81
N ILE A 222 10.82 -2.92 -21.97
CA ILE A 222 10.38 -1.57 -21.57
C ILE A 222 11.54 -0.75 -20.97
N TYR A 223 12.35 -1.34 -20.09
CA TYR A 223 13.49 -0.65 -19.50
C TYR A 223 14.48 -0.15 -20.56
N LYS A 224 14.69 -0.92 -21.63
CA LYS A 224 15.67 -0.63 -22.70
C LYS A 224 15.10 0.32 -23.74
N GLU A 225 13.83 0.15 -24.09
CA GLU A 225 13.18 0.93 -25.16
C GLU A 225 12.67 2.28 -24.67
N HIS A 226 12.35 2.41 -23.35
CA HIS A 226 11.77 3.59 -22.75
C HIS A 226 12.56 4.10 -21.53
N PRO A 227 13.86 4.42 -21.70
CA PRO A 227 14.68 4.92 -20.59
C PRO A 227 14.20 6.27 -20.04
N GLU A 228 13.40 7.02 -20.79
CA GLU A 228 12.75 8.27 -20.37
C GLU A 228 11.62 8.08 -19.34
N TRP A 229 11.09 6.86 -19.20
CA TRP A 229 10.08 6.55 -18.19
C TRP A 229 10.68 6.23 -16.82
N LEU A 230 12.00 6.03 -16.76
CA LEU A 230 12.66 5.66 -15.51
C LEU A 230 12.88 6.88 -14.62
N ILE A 231 12.48 6.75 -13.37
CA ILE A 231 12.74 7.78 -12.36
C ILE A 231 14.24 7.84 -12.07
N ARG A 232 14.77 9.06 -12.05
CA ARG A 232 16.19 9.32 -11.79
C ARG A 232 16.36 10.24 -10.59
N ASP A 233 17.43 10.01 -9.84
CA ASP A 233 17.85 10.88 -8.77
C ASP A 233 18.51 12.18 -9.32
N GLU A 234 18.91 13.08 -8.41
CA GLU A 234 19.57 14.35 -8.74
C GLU A 234 20.89 14.20 -9.50
N LYS A 235 21.50 13.00 -9.45
CA LYS A 235 22.75 12.66 -10.15
C LYS A 235 22.48 11.98 -11.49
N GLY A 236 21.22 11.86 -11.88
CA GLY A 236 20.82 11.18 -13.11
C GLY A 236 20.83 9.65 -13.04
N LYS A 237 21.08 9.06 -11.86
CA LYS A 237 21.06 7.61 -11.66
C LYS A 237 19.62 7.13 -11.54
N VAL A 238 19.30 6.00 -12.18
CA VAL A 238 17.99 5.35 -12.06
C VAL A 238 17.73 4.96 -10.60
N VAL A 239 16.53 5.31 -10.10
CA VAL A 239 16.11 5.00 -8.73
C VAL A 239 15.73 3.53 -8.64
N ASN A 240 16.24 2.86 -7.61
CA ASN A 240 15.90 1.47 -7.32
C ASN A 240 14.54 1.39 -6.58
N ALA A 241 13.70 0.41 -6.92
CA ALA A 241 12.36 0.26 -6.38
C ALA A 241 12.30 -0.20 -4.91
N GLY A 242 13.42 -0.53 -4.28
CA GLY A 242 13.49 -0.84 -2.86
C GLY A 242 13.89 -2.27 -2.51
N TRP A 243 13.70 -2.64 -1.27
CA TRP A 243 14.34 -3.82 -0.69
C TRP A 243 13.85 -5.18 -1.25
N ASN A 244 12.58 -5.35 -1.49
CA ASN A 244 12.04 -6.56 -2.13
C ASN A 244 12.35 -6.60 -3.63
N TRP A 245 12.72 -5.43 -4.17
CA TRP A 245 12.84 -5.20 -5.59
C TRP A 245 14.21 -4.64 -5.96
N ASN A 246 15.23 -4.98 -5.17
CA ASN A 246 16.60 -4.49 -5.35
C ASN A 246 17.26 -4.93 -6.66
N ARG A 247 16.59 -5.73 -7.46
CA ARG A 247 16.97 -6.13 -8.81
C ARG A 247 16.16 -5.42 -9.90
N PHE A 248 15.26 -4.53 -9.50
CA PHE A 248 14.33 -3.83 -10.39
C PHE A 248 14.60 -2.33 -10.42
#